data_a81ebaf4a1596d0a313d6d4dccdee913
#
_entry.id   a81ebaf4a1596d0a313d6d4dccdee913
#
_cell.length_a   1.000
_cell.length_b   1.000
_cell.length_c   1.000
_cell.angle_alpha   90.00
_cell.angle_beta   90.00
_cell.angle_gamma   90.00
#
_symmetry.space_group_name_H-M   'P 1'
#
loop_
_entity.id
_entity.type
_entity.pdbx_description
1 polymer ?
#
loop_
_entity_poly.entity_id
_entity_poly.type
_entity_poly.pdbx_seq_one_letter_code
_entity_poly.pdbx_strand_id
1 'polypeptide(L)'
;ITGFLMALDVIENKEDAIELLGDYPSVHNTIERDPDTTREAALIDLYRKLRPGEPASVESARNLVKQMFYTPKRYDLTKVGRYKVEQKLGRQYGEKDAETYSTEVDGMLRIEDMIDSIKYVIALHAGEESFVNNLGKEIPVKLDDIDHFGNRRIRTVGELVQNQVRVGLSRLERVVRERMTTQEPEAITPQSLINIRPIQASLKEF
;
A
#
# COMPACT_ATOMS: atom_id res chain seq x y z
N ILE A 1 6.90 6.90 12.76
CA ILE A 1 7.57 5.70 12.20
C ILE A 1 7.45 4.55 13.19
N THR A 2 7.78 4.75 14.48
CA THR A 2 7.74 3.72 15.51
C THR A 2 6.34 3.11 15.66
N GLY A 3 5.30 3.92 15.81
CA GLY A 3 3.91 3.44 15.87
C GLY A 3 3.49 2.65 14.62
N PHE A 4 3.97 3.02 13.44
CA PHE A 4 3.72 2.25 12.22
C PHE A 4 4.41 0.87 12.24
N LEU A 5 5.67 0.81 12.66
CA LEU A 5 6.41 -0.46 12.79
C LEU A 5 5.80 -1.37 13.88
N MET A 6 5.34 -0.80 15.00
CA MET A 6 4.60 -1.52 16.03
C MET A 6 3.27 -2.07 15.48
N ALA A 7 2.53 -1.26 14.73
CA ALA A 7 1.27 -1.67 14.11
C ALA A 7 1.44 -2.81 13.10
N LEU A 8 2.60 -2.88 12.43
CA LEU A 8 2.98 -3.94 11.49
C LEU A 8 3.57 -5.20 12.16
N ASP A 9 3.70 -5.22 13.47
CA ASP A 9 4.28 -6.35 14.21
C ASP A 9 5.80 -6.54 13.96
N VAL A 10 6.51 -5.46 13.67
CA VAL A 10 7.94 -5.47 13.34
C VAL A 10 8.80 -5.25 14.58
N ILE A 11 8.35 -4.37 15.48
CA ILE A 11 9.00 -4.06 16.75
C ILE A 11 7.99 -4.19 17.90
N GLU A 12 8.47 -4.57 19.08
CA GLU A 12 7.63 -4.66 20.29
C GLU A 12 7.58 -3.33 21.03
N ASN A 13 8.74 -2.70 21.18
CA ASN A 13 8.93 -1.45 21.90
C ASN A 13 9.49 -0.38 20.95
N LYS A 14 9.36 0.89 21.35
CA LYS A 14 9.89 2.02 20.56
C LYS A 14 11.41 2.00 20.45
N GLU A 15 12.07 1.57 21.51
CA GLU A 15 13.53 1.47 21.63
C GLU A 15 14.13 0.48 20.62
N ASP A 16 13.38 -0.57 20.28
CA ASP A 16 13.78 -1.56 19.27
C ASP A 16 13.96 -0.91 17.88
N ALA A 17 13.35 0.25 17.67
CA ALA A 17 13.53 1.00 16.43
C ALA A 17 14.96 1.49 16.22
N ILE A 18 15.73 1.76 17.29
CA ILE A 18 17.13 2.17 17.20
C ILE A 18 17.99 0.99 16.71
N GLU A 19 17.74 -0.20 17.25
CA GLU A 19 18.43 -1.42 16.80
C GLU A 19 18.11 -1.75 15.33
N LEU A 20 16.84 -1.57 14.93
CA LEU A 20 16.38 -1.91 13.58
C LEU A 20 16.83 -0.89 12.54
N LEU A 21 16.70 0.41 12.82
CA LEU A 21 16.85 1.50 11.85
C LEU A 21 18.18 2.24 11.95
N GLY A 22 18.91 2.06 13.07
CA GLY A 22 20.14 2.78 13.36
C GLY A 22 19.96 3.94 14.34
N ASP A 23 21.07 4.39 14.90
CA ASP A 23 21.14 5.49 15.88
C ASP A 23 21.18 6.85 15.16
N TYR A 24 20.03 7.32 14.71
CA TYR A 24 19.89 8.60 14.01
C TYR A 24 19.04 9.59 14.81
N PRO A 25 19.37 10.90 14.76
CA PRO A 25 18.54 11.93 15.41
C PRO A 25 17.08 11.92 14.95
N SER A 26 16.82 11.58 13.70
CA SER A 26 15.47 11.44 13.15
C SER A 26 14.69 10.30 13.78
N VAL A 27 15.35 9.19 14.14
CA VAL A 27 14.74 8.05 14.83
C VAL A 27 14.39 8.44 16.27
N HIS A 28 15.34 9.08 17.01
CA HIS A 28 15.09 9.58 18.37
C HIS A 28 13.92 10.57 18.41
N ASN A 29 13.91 11.56 17.52
CA ASN A 29 12.80 12.51 17.41
C ASN A 29 11.44 11.83 17.15
N THR A 30 11.44 10.72 16.45
CA THR A 30 10.21 9.95 16.20
C THR A 30 9.77 9.21 17.45
N ILE A 31 10.71 8.60 18.18
CA ILE A 31 10.43 7.91 19.46
C ILE A 31 9.82 8.87 20.48
N GLU A 32 10.38 10.10 20.60
CA GLU A 32 9.87 11.10 21.52
C GLU A 32 8.48 11.63 21.16
N ARG A 33 8.20 11.80 19.86
CA ARG A 33 6.93 12.37 19.37
C ARG A 33 5.80 11.37 19.26
N ASP A 34 6.10 10.09 19.17
CA ASP A 34 5.09 9.06 19.01
C ASP A 34 4.40 8.76 20.36
N PRO A 35 3.08 9.00 20.50
CA PRO A 35 2.37 8.81 21.76
C PRO A 35 2.13 7.34 22.09
N ASP A 36 2.20 6.47 21.10
CA ASP A 36 1.83 5.07 21.24
C ASP A 36 2.88 4.29 22.03
N THR A 37 2.43 3.58 23.06
CA THR A 37 3.30 2.77 23.93
C THR A 37 3.07 1.27 23.77
N THR A 38 1.97 0.89 23.10
CA THR A 38 1.62 -0.52 22.87
C THR A 38 1.20 -0.73 21.42
N ARG A 39 1.36 -1.97 20.95
CA ARG A 39 0.97 -2.38 19.59
C ARG A 39 -0.51 -2.11 19.28
N GLU A 40 -1.38 -2.41 20.23
CA GLU A 40 -2.82 -2.18 20.07
C GLU A 40 -3.14 -0.70 19.96
N ALA A 41 -2.49 0.15 20.76
CA ALA A 41 -2.65 1.60 20.68
C ALA A 41 -2.19 2.11 19.32
N ALA A 42 -1.04 1.66 18.84
CA ALA A 42 -0.49 2.02 17.53
C ALA A 42 -1.41 1.59 16.37
N LEU A 43 -1.99 0.38 16.43
CA LEU A 43 -2.98 -0.08 15.43
C LEU A 43 -4.22 0.80 15.42
N ILE A 44 -4.76 1.15 16.59
CA ILE A 44 -5.95 1.99 16.72
C ILE A 44 -5.66 3.40 16.22
N ASP A 45 -4.50 3.97 16.56
CA ASP A 45 -4.09 5.30 16.08
C ASP A 45 -3.93 5.33 14.56
N LEU A 46 -3.27 4.32 13.99
CA LEU A 46 -3.15 4.15 12.55
C LEU A 46 -4.53 4.08 11.87
N TYR A 47 -5.46 3.30 12.44
CA TYR A 47 -6.82 3.18 11.91
C TYR A 47 -7.55 4.53 11.92
N ARG A 48 -7.49 5.27 13.04
CA ARG A 48 -8.12 6.59 13.17
C ARG A 48 -7.58 7.62 12.18
N LYS A 49 -6.26 7.58 11.90
CA LYS A 49 -5.62 8.45 10.91
C LYS A 49 -6.05 8.13 9.49
N LEU A 50 -6.25 6.85 9.17
CA LEU A 50 -6.66 6.39 7.84
C LEU A 50 -8.17 6.49 7.59
N ARG A 51 -8.98 6.34 8.65
CA ARG A 51 -10.45 6.38 8.61
C ARG A 51 -11.03 7.25 9.72
N PRO A 52 -10.88 8.57 9.61
CA PRO A 52 -11.42 9.48 10.61
C PRO A 52 -12.94 9.36 10.68
N GLY A 53 -13.48 9.28 11.93
CA GLY A 53 -14.92 9.20 12.17
C GLY A 53 -15.50 7.79 12.25
N GLU A 54 -14.76 6.75 11.91
CA GLU A 54 -15.20 5.37 12.11
C GLU A 54 -14.79 4.84 13.50
N PRO A 55 -15.62 3.99 14.16
CA PRO A 55 -15.25 3.36 15.41
C PRO A 55 -14.04 2.43 15.19
N ALA A 56 -12.96 2.68 15.93
CA ALA A 56 -11.73 1.91 15.84
C ALA A 56 -11.75 0.72 16.79
N SER A 57 -11.53 -0.49 16.28
CA SER A 57 -11.21 -1.69 17.06
C SER A 57 -9.89 -2.28 16.58
N VAL A 58 -9.20 -3.02 17.44
CA VAL A 58 -7.94 -3.69 17.10
C VAL A 58 -8.12 -4.63 15.90
N GLU A 59 -9.23 -5.36 15.86
CA GLU A 59 -9.54 -6.29 14.78
C GLU A 59 -9.77 -5.56 13.45
N SER A 60 -10.57 -4.48 13.46
CA SER A 60 -10.81 -3.64 12.28
C SER A 60 -9.51 -3.02 11.75
N ALA A 61 -8.65 -2.55 12.67
CA ALA A 61 -7.36 -1.97 12.33
C ALA A 61 -6.41 -3.01 11.69
N ARG A 62 -6.31 -4.19 12.28
CA ARG A 62 -5.51 -5.30 11.74
C ARG A 62 -5.99 -5.73 10.36
N ASN A 63 -7.31 -5.85 10.18
CA ASN A 63 -7.91 -6.17 8.89
C ASN A 63 -7.64 -5.09 7.84
N LEU A 64 -7.68 -3.81 8.23
CA LEU A 64 -7.35 -2.71 7.33
C LEU A 64 -5.91 -2.79 6.83
N VAL A 65 -4.94 -2.95 7.73
CA VAL A 65 -3.51 -3.09 7.38
C VAL A 65 -3.29 -4.30 6.46
N LYS A 66 -3.88 -5.45 6.80
CA LYS A 66 -3.81 -6.64 5.96
C LYS A 66 -4.37 -6.41 4.56
N GLN A 67 -5.49 -5.69 4.45
CA GLN A 67 -6.09 -5.39 3.16
C GLN A 67 -5.27 -4.38 2.34
N MET A 68 -4.59 -3.44 2.99
CA MET A 68 -3.80 -2.41 2.31
C MET A 68 -2.55 -2.98 1.64
N PHE A 69 -1.84 -3.90 2.30
CA PHE A 69 -0.50 -4.30 1.89
C PHE A 69 -0.37 -5.79 1.54
N TYR A 70 -1.21 -6.65 2.14
CA TYR A 70 -1.04 -8.10 2.11
C TYR A 70 -2.22 -8.85 1.48
N THR A 71 -3.05 -8.17 0.69
CA THR A 71 -4.18 -8.80 0.00
C THR A 71 -4.01 -8.63 -1.51
N PRO A 72 -3.72 -9.71 -2.27
CA PRO A 72 -3.41 -9.63 -3.71
C PRO A 72 -4.51 -8.99 -4.56
N LYS A 73 -5.78 -9.12 -4.13
CA LYS A 73 -6.93 -8.50 -4.81
C LYS A 73 -6.99 -6.96 -4.67
N ARG A 74 -6.25 -6.38 -3.71
CA ARG A 74 -6.31 -4.95 -3.38
C ARG A 74 -4.99 -4.22 -3.58
N TYR A 75 -3.88 -4.94 -3.50
CA TYR A 75 -2.55 -4.38 -3.63
C TYR A 75 -1.72 -5.23 -4.60
N ASP A 76 -1.14 -4.59 -5.58
CA ASP A 76 -0.23 -5.21 -6.54
C ASP A 76 0.82 -4.19 -7.00
N LEU A 77 2.08 -4.46 -6.66
CA LEU A 77 3.24 -3.69 -7.14
C LEU A 77 3.44 -3.80 -8.65
N THR A 78 2.85 -4.81 -9.27
CA THR A 78 3.15 -5.24 -10.64
C THR A 78 4.61 -5.68 -10.84
N LYS A 79 4.90 -6.29 -11.98
CA LYS A 79 6.28 -6.69 -12.33
C LYS A 79 7.26 -5.51 -12.32
N VAL A 80 6.82 -4.37 -12.84
CA VAL A 80 7.64 -3.16 -12.91
C VAL A 80 7.90 -2.58 -11.53
N GLY A 81 6.88 -2.51 -10.67
CA GLY A 81 7.04 -2.05 -9.29
C GLY A 81 7.99 -2.93 -8.50
N ARG A 82 7.82 -4.25 -8.57
CA ARG A 82 8.72 -5.21 -7.90
C ARG A 82 10.16 -5.06 -8.39
N TYR A 83 10.39 -5.01 -9.70
CA TYR A 83 11.71 -4.79 -10.27
C TYR A 83 12.36 -3.47 -9.76
N LYS A 84 11.60 -2.38 -9.71
CA LYS A 84 12.10 -1.08 -9.23
C LYS A 84 12.45 -1.12 -7.74
N VAL A 85 11.64 -1.76 -6.90
CA VAL A 85 11.92 -1.95 -5.47
C VAL A 85 13.20 -2.77 -5.28
N GLU A 86 13.32 -3.89 -6.00
CA GLU A 86 14.50 -4.76 -5.93
C GLU A 86 15.76 -4.02 -6.38
N GLN A 87 15.69 -3.29 -7.48
CA GLN A 87 16.80 -2.49 -7.98
C GLN A 87 17.21 -1.39 -7.00
N LYS A 88 16.24 -0.68 -6.42
CA LYS A 88 16.48 0.44 -5.52
C LYS A 88 17.05 -0.01 -4.18
N LEU A 89 16.55 -1.11 -3.63
CA LEU A 89 16.95 -1.64 -2.33
C LEU A 89 18.05 -2.71 -2.43
N GLY A 90 18.58 -2.95 -3.63
CA GLY A 90 19.66 -3.92 -3.86
C GLY A 90 19.29 -5.37 -3.56
N ARG A 91 18.02 -5.69 -3.60
CA ARG A 91 17.51 -7.04 -3.37
C ARG A 91 17.39 -7.78 -4.69
N GLN A 92 17.92 -8.99 -4.73
CA GLN A 92 17.67 -9.94 -5.81
C GLN A 92 16.90 -11.11 -5.22
N TYR A 93 15.62 -11.18 -5.50
CA TYR A 93 14.78 -12.33 -5.15
C TYR A 93 14.88 -13.46 -6.21
N GLY A 94 16.11 -13.71 -6.70
CA GLY A 94 16.42 -14.66 -7.76
C GLY A 94 16.22 -14.04 -9.15
N GLU A 95 16.89 -14.64 -10.15
CA GLU A 95 16.60 -14.39 -11.57
C GLU A 95 15.24 -15.00 -11.89
N LYS A 96 14.18 -14.28 -11.53
CA LYS A 96 12.83 -14.65 -11.96
C LYS A 96 12.60 -14.00 -13.31
N ASP A 97 12.55 -14.82 -14.35
CA ASP A 97 12.05 -14.43 -15.65
C ASP A 97 10.65 -13.83 -15.53
N ALA A 98 10.30 -12.96 -16.47
CA ALA A 98 8.97 -12.33 -16.48
C ALA A 98 7.81 -13.35 -16.45
N GLU A 99 8.06 -14.61 -16.79
CA GLU A 99 7.12 -15.73 -16.78
C GLU A 99 6.88 -16.31 -15.36
N THR A 100 7.82 -16.11 -14.43
CA THR A 100 7.73 -16.66 -13.05
C THR A 100 7.15 -15.68 -12.02
N TYR A 101 6.75 -14.46 -12.43
CA TYR A 101 6.11 -13.49 -11.56
C TYR A 101 4.75 -14.00 -11.08
N SER A 102 4.56 -14.03 -9.76
CA SER A 102 3.27 -14.34 -9.12
C SER A 102 2.72 -13.12 -8.41
N THR A 103 1.53 -12.64 -8.81
CA THR A 103 0.86 -11.53 -8.15
C THR A 103 0.61 -11.80 -6.66
N GLU A 104 0.39 -13.05 -6.28
CA GLU A 104 0.13 -13.42 -4.89
C GLU A 104 1.37 -13.34 -3.99
N VAL A 105 2.55 -13.51 -4.55
CA VAL A 105 3.81 -13.52 -3.80
C VAL A 105 4.64 -12.27 -4.08
N ASP A 106 4.83 -11.94 -5.35
CA ASP A 106 5.75 -10.87 -5.76
C ASP A 106 5.06 -9.52 -5.87
N GLY A 107 3.73 -9.50 -6.04
CA GLY A 107 2.92 -8.28 -6.11
C GLY A 107 2.68 -7.61 -4.75
N MET A 108 2.85 -8.34 -3.65
CA MET A 108 2.65 -7.79 -2.31
C MET A 108 3.93 -7.14 -1.77
N LEU A 109 3.77 -6.11 -0.94
CA LEU A 109 4.88 -5.58 -0.14
C LEU A 109 5.29 -6.60 0.92
N ARG A 110 6.60 -6.73 1.10
CA ARG A 110 7.20 -7.52 2.17
C ARG A 110 7.59 -6.58 3.32
N ILE A 111 7.63 -7.09 4.53
CA ILE A 111 8.04 -6.31 5.71
C ILE A 111 9.45 -5.76 5.51
N GLU A 112 10.33 -6.58 4.94
CA GLU A 112 11.70 -6.19 4.65
C GLU A 112 11.79 -5.06 3.61
N ASP A 113 10.90 -5.02 2.62
CA ASP A 113 10.84 -3.90 1.67
C ASP A 113 10.51 -2.59 2.38
N MET A 114 9.61 -2.63 3.36
CA MET A 114 9.24 -1.46 4.16
C MET A 114 10.40 -1.01 5.05
N ILE A 115 11.05 -1.93 5.75
CA ILE A 115 12.19 -1.63 6.63
C ILE A 115 13.33 -1.01 5.82
N ASP A 116 13.72 -1.64 4.70
CA ASP A 116 14.80 -1.11 3.88
C ASP A 116 14.44 0.23 3.22
N SER A 117 13.17 0.44 2.86
CA SER A 117 12.70 1.74 2.38
C SER A 117 12.82 2.83 3.45
N ILE A 118 12.50 2.50 4.70
CA ILE A 118 12.65 3.44 5.83
C ILE A 118 14.12 3.73 6.08
N LYS A 119 14.99 2.71 6.11
CA LYS A 119 16.45 2.87 6.24
C LYS A 119 17.01 3.76 5.12
N TYR A 120 16.58 3.52 3.88
CA TYR A 120 16.98 4.32 2.74
C TYR A 120 16.62 5.80 2.90
N VAL A 121 15.39 6.10 3.34
CA VAL A 121 14.94 7.47 3.57
C VAL A 121 15.69 8.13 4.72
N ILE A 122 15.99 7.39 5.80
CA ILE A 122 16.78 7.90 6.93
C ILE A 122 18.19 8.24 6.49
N ALA A 123 18.87 7.35 5.76
CA ALA A 123 20.22 7.58 5.24
C ALA A 123 20.26 8.78 4.28
N LEU A 124 19.24 8.89 3.40
CA LEU A 124 19.10 10.04 2.50
C LEU A 124 18.93 11.36 3.28
N HIS A 125 18.12 11.34 4.35
CA HIS A 125 17.91 12.53 5.21
C HIS A 125 19.16 12.87 6.03
N ALA A 126 19.94 11.88 6.43
CA ALA A 126 21.22 12.06 7.12
C ALA A 126 22.33 12.55 6.19
N GLY A 127 22.13 12.50 4.88
CA GLY A 127 23.16 12.88 3.89
C GLY A 127 24.23 11.81 3.68
N GLU A 128 23.91 10.55 3.97
CA GLU A 128 24.80 9.42 3.75
C GLU A 128 24.86 9.04 2.27
N GLU A 129 26.00 8.53 1.84
CA GLU A 129 26.21 8.07 0.46
C GLU A 129 25.70 6.65 0.21
N SER A 130 25.56 5.86 1.27
CA SER A 130 25.09 4.47 1.22
C SER A 130 24.37 4.06 2.48
N PHE A 131 23.59 2.97 2.42
CA PHE A 131 23.01 2.28 3.58
C PHE A 131 23.17 0.77 3.45
N VAL A 132 23.09 0.06 4.55
CA VAL A 132 23.14 -1.40 4.58
C VAL A 132 21.72 -1.95 4.66
N ASN A 133 21.33 -2.73 3.64
CA ASN A 133 20.01 -3.38 3.64
C ASN A 133 19.96 -4.60 4.57
N ASN A 134 18.77 -5.17 4.74
CA ASN A 134 18.57 -6.37 5.62
C ASN A 134 19.32 -7.63 5.17
N LEU A 135 19.88 -7.63 3.95
CA LEU A 135 20.76 -8.73 3.46
C LEU A 135 22.24 -8.46 3.74
N GLY A 136 22.57 -7.39 4.45
CA GLY A 136 23.95 -6.99 4.72
C GLY A 136 24.68 -6.38 3.51
N LYS A 137 23.96 -6.02 2.45
CA LYS A 137 24.56 -5.43 1.25
C LYS A 137 24.53 -3.90 1.35
N GLU A 138 25.66 -3.27 1.04
CA GLU A 138 25.78 -1.82 0.94
C GLU A 138 25.19 -1.32 -0.37
N ILE A 139 24.25 -0.37 -0.27
CA ILE A 139 23.47 0.18 -1.37
C ILE A 139 23.67 1.69 -1.43
N PRO A 140 24.03 2.25 -2.60
CA PRO A 140 24.18 3.68 -2.75
C PRO A 140 22.85 4.41 -2.62
N VAL A 141 22.86 5.53 -1.87
CA VAL A 141 21.70 6.39 -1.65
C VAL A 141 21.76 7.57 -2.60
N LYS A 142 20.69 7.77 -3.38
CA LYS A 142 20.57 8.88 -4.34
C LYS A 142 19.17 9.44 -4.35
N LEU A 143 19.07 10.78 -4.47
CA LEU A 143 17.82 11.43 -4.82
C LEU A 143 17.36 11.00 -6.21
N ASP A 144 16.08 10.67 -6.31
CA ASP A 144 15.48 10.33 -7.60
C ASP A 144 15.04 11.59 -8.33
N ASP A 145 15.29 11.62 -9.63
CA ASP A 145 14.63 12.56 -10.53
C ASP A 145 13.20 12.09 -10.79
N ILE A 146 12.24 12.73 -10.10
CA ILE A 146 10.82 12.37 -10.18
C ILE A 146 10.20 12.71 -11.54
N ASP A 147 10.80 13.61 -12.31
CA ASP A 147 10.31 14.03 -13.63
C ASP A 147 10.88 13.20 -14.77
N HIS A 148 11.92 12.41 -14.49
CA HIS A 148 12.48 11.50 -15.49
C HIS A 148 11.47 10.44 -15.92
N PHE A 149 11.28 10.23 -17.23
CA PHE A 149 10.31 9.25 -17.75
C PHE A 149 10.58 7.79 -17.33
N GLY A 150 11.78 7.45 -16.89
CA GLY A 150 12.07 6.17 -16.23
C GLY A 150 11.37 6.00 -14.89
N ASN A 151 10.95 7.11 -14.22
CA ASN A 151 10.27 7.14 -12.93
C ASN A 151 8.79 7.56 -13.05
N ARG A 152 8.37 8.06 -14.20
CA ARG A 152 6.98 8.45 -14.50
C ARG A 152 6.39 7.55 -15.57
N ARG A 153 5.26 6.92 -15.23
CA ARG A 153 4.50 6.13 -16.19
C ARG A 153 3.47 7.00 -16.90
N ILE A 154 3.47 6.97 -18.23
CA ILE A 154 2.44 7.60 -19.04
C ILE A 154 1.24 6.67 -19.15
N ARG A 155 0.06 7.16 -18.79
CA ARG A 155 -1.19 6.44 -18.97
C ARG A 155 -1.78 6.75 -20.35
N THR A 156 -2.08 5.70 -21.09
CA THR A 156 -2.77 5.85 -22.39
C THR A 156 -4.25 6.12 -22.20
N VAL A 157 -4.91 6.66 -23.24
CA VAL A 157 -6.36 6.92 -23.24
C VAL A 157 -7.15 5.64 -22.94
N GLY A 158 -6.73 4.50 -23.49
CA GLY A 158 -7.39 3.21 -23.22
C GLY A 158 -7.40 2.85 -21.75
N GLU A 159 -6.29 3.04 -21.03
CA GLU A 159 -6.20 2.79 -19.59
C GLU A 159 -7.09 3.77 -18.80
N LEU A 160 -7.11 5.03 -19.18
CA LEU A 160 -7.95 6.04 -18.52
C LEU A 160 -9.44 5.74 -18.70
N VAL A 161 -9.88 5.38 -19.91
CA VAL A 161 -11.24 4.94 -20.17
C VAL A 161 -11.60 3.67 -19.41
N GLN A 162 -10.70 2.67 -19.39
CA GLN A 162 -10.90 1.45 -18.60
C GLN A 162 -11.15 1.75 -17.12
N ASN A 163 -10.41 2.69 -16.55
CA ASN A 163 -10.60 3.09 -15.14
C ASN A 163 -11.99 3.72 -14.93
N GLN A 164 -12.46 4.56 -15.86
CA GLN A 164 -13.81 5.15 -15.77
C GLN A 164 -14.91 4.09 -15.92
N VAL A 165 -14.74 3.14 -16.84
CA VAL A 165 -15.68 2.01 -16.97
C VAL A 165 -15.72 1.19 -15.66
N ARG A 166 -14.55 0.92 -15.04
CA ARG A 166 -14.48 0.20 -13.77
C ARG A 166 -15.22 0.94 -12.65
N VAL A 167 -15.08 2.26 -12.55
CA VAL A 167 -15.85 3.09 -11.60
C VAL A 167 -17.33 2.98 -11.86
N GLY A 168 -17.76 3.07 -13.12
CA GLY A 168 -19.17 2.94 -13.53
C GLY A 168 -19.75 1.57 -13.18
N LEU A 169 -18.98 0.49 -13.40
CA LEU A 169 -19.36 -0.88 -13.04
C LEU A 169 -19.48 -1.07 -11.53
N SER A 170 -18.57 -0.51 -10.74
CA SER A 170 -18.65 -0.59 -9.27
C SER A 170 -19.88 0.17 -8.72
N ARG A 171 -20.24 1.31 -9.32
CA ARG A 171 -21.47 2.03 -8.99
C ARG A 171 -22.70 1.21 -9.38
N LEU A 172 -22.69 0.56 -10.54
CA LEU A 172 -23.76 -0.32 -10.99
C LEU A 172 -23.92 -1.53 -10.05
N GLU A 173 -22.82 -2.22 -9.71
CA GLU A 173 -22.84 -3.36 -8.80
C GLU A 173 -23.52 -2.99 -7.48
N ARG A 174 -23.16 -1.84 -6.89
CA ARG A 174 -23.78 -1.37 -5.64
C ARG A 174 -25.29 -1.21 -5.77
N VAL A 175 -25.75 -0.57 -6.85
CA VAL A 175 -27.20 -0.37 -7.13
C VAL A 175 -27.92 -1.69 -7.34
N VAL A 176 -27.31 -2.63 -8.08
CA VAL A 176 -27.87 -3.97 -8.30
C VAL A 176 -28.01 -4.71 -6.97
N ARG A 177 -26.97 -4.68 -6.14
CA ARG A 177 -26.97 -5.34 -4.81
C ARG A 177 -28.05 -4.76 -3.91
N GLU A 178 -28.21 -3.44 -3.89
CA GLU A 178 -29.26 -2.75 -3.13
C GLU A 178 -30.66 -3.17 -3.62
N ARG A 179 -30.89 -3.20 -4.94
CA ARG A 179 -32.18 -3.61 -5.52
C ARG A 179 -32.50 -5.07 -5.22
N MET A 180 -31.51 -5.96 -5.27
CA MET A 180 -31.70 -7.37 -4.92
C MET A 180 -32.14 -7.59 -3.47
N THR A 181 -31.81 -6.67 -2.55
CA THR A 181 -32.22 -6.76 -1.15
C THR A 181 -33.56 -6.10 -0.87
N THR A 182 -33.99 -5.15 -1.72
CA THR A 182 -35.19 -4.33 -1.50
C THR A 182 -36.39 -4.75 -2.34
N GLN A 183 -36.20 -5.46 -3.45
CA GLN A 183 -37.28 -5.89 -4.34
C GLN A 183 -37.81 -7.28 -3.97
N GLU A 184 -39.09 -7.51 -4.28
CA GLU A 184 -39.69 -8.83 -4.12
C GLU A 184 -39.05 -9.83 -5.10
N PRO A 185 -38.77 -11.07 -4.65
CA PRO A 185 -38.08 -12.09 -5.45
C PRO A 185 -38.73 -12.36 -6.82
N GLU A 186 -40.04 -12.27 -6.90
CA GLU A 186 -40.83 -12.55 -8.11
C GLU A 186 -40.67 -11.41 -9.18
N ALA A 187 -40.33 -10.20 -8.76
CA ALA A 187 -40.13 -9.04 -9.63
C ALA A 187 -38.67 -8.93 -10.13
N ILE A 188 -37.76 -9.75 -9.66
CA ILE A 188 -36.36 -9.67 -10.00
C ILE A 188 -36.08 -10.26 -11.37
N THR A 189 -35.74 -9.37 -12.31
CA THR A 189 -35.27 -9.75 -13.65
C THR A 189 -33.97 -9.00 -13.96
N PRO A 190 -33.11 -9.47 -14.88
CA PRO A 190 -31.93 -8.73 -15.30
C PRO A 190 -32.24 -7.31 -15.75
N GLN A 191 -33.34 -7.10 -16.44
CA GLN A 191 -33.80 -5.78 -16.93
C GLN A 191 -34.21 -4.84 -15.79
N SER A 192 -34.81 -5.36 -14.70
CA SER A 192 -35.20 -4.55 -13.55
C SER A 192 -34.00 -4.17 -12.69
N LEU A 193 -32.96 -5.00 -12.65
CA LEU A 193 -31.79 -4.80 -11.84
C LEU A 193 -30.74 -3.90 -12.52
N ILE A 194 -30.47 -4.11 -13.82
CA ILE A 194 -29.38 -3.48 -14.53
C ILE A 194 -29.81 -2.11 -15.07
N ASN A 195 -29.09 -1.06 -14.64
CA ASN A 195 -29.24 0.30 -15.14
C ASN A 195 -27.92 0.79 -15.69
N ILE A 196 -27.85 1.08 -16.98
CA ILE A 196 -26.64 1.55 -17.67
C ILE A 196 -26.23 2.99 -17.33
N ARG A 197 -27.11 3.78 -16.71
CA ARG A 197 -26.84 5.20 -16.41
C ARG A 197 -25.58 5.47 -15.60
N PRO A 198 -25.22 4.67 -14.57
CA PRO A 198 -23.98 4.87 -13.82
C PRO A 198 -22.71 4.77 -14.69
N ILE A 199 -22.71 3.84 -15.67
CA ILE A 199 -21.61 3.69 -16.61
C ILE A 199 -21.54 4.86 -17.57
N GLN A 200 -22.70 5.29 -18.12
CA GLN A 200 -22.76 6.45 -18.99
C GLN A 200 -22.33 7.74 -18.29
N ALA A 201 -22.72 7.92 -17.02
CA ALA A 201 -22.33 9.06 -16.22
C ALA A 201 -20.81 9.10 -16.01
N SER A 202 -20.20 7.97 -15.61
CA SER A 202 -18.76 7.92 -15.39
C SER A 202 -17.96 8.12 -16.69
N LEU A 203 -18.45 7.66 -17.83
CA LEU A 203 -17.83 7.95 -19.12
C LEU A 203 -17.98 9.43 -19.56
N LYS A 204 -19.04 10.10 -19.13
CA LYS A 204 -19.21 11.54 -19.39
C LYS A 204 -18.37 12.43 -18.47
N GLU A 205 -17.97 11.90 -17.29
CA GLU A 205 -17.04 12.57 -16.37
C GLU A 205 -15.58 12.54 -16.89
N PHE A 206 -15.26 11.67 -17.87
CA PHE A 206 -13.94 11.58 -18.51
C PHE A 206 -13.69 12.74 -19.48
#